data_a73a2d4d42aecf9671f93b5e80a76831
#
_entry.id   a73a2d4d42aecf9671f93b5e80a76831
#
_cell.length_a   1.000
_cell.length_b   1.000
_cell.length_c   1.000
_cell.angle_alpha   90.00
_cell.angle_beta   90.00
_cell.angle_gamma   90.00
#
_symmetry.space_group_name_H-M   'P 1'
#
loop_
_entity.id
_entity.type
_entity.pdbx_description
1 polymer ?
#
loop_
_entity_poly.entity_id
_entity_poly.type
_entity_poly.pdbx_seq_one_letter_code
_entity_poly.pdbx_strand_id
1 'polypeptide(L)'
;MASTTNFPAPRTTGKVRPHQTQNEALMFEKSSPGKKAYRLPPLDVPAVDAAALLGNAVRKDRAELPELSEIELIRHFTRLSTWNYAIDLGMYPLGSCTMKYNPRVNEFVARIEGLAEAHPYRPESLAQGILEIIDLLQKCLIEITGMDAITLQPAAGAHGEFTGILLVRAWHESQGNPRHKILIPDSAHGTNPATAAICGYQVENLKSNADGGIDLDALERQVTDDTAALMLTNPSTLGVFENQIHKIAEILHAKGALLYMDGANMNALVGKVRPGDFGVDVMHLNLHKTFSTPHGGGGPGSGPVACKKFLEPFLPTPVLVRGSASQISKSRPGAPGTPDCPDAGDWEDTNAEPGPDGCPPLFRAPMPTLGAPGPSPLGTGETRSAGQLSWDYNRPHSVGRVRAFYGNTGMFIRALAYILANGPDGLRQTTEDAVLNANYIRKKLEDLYDLPYKTPSMHEVVFSDKRQAAQGVKTGDIAKRLIDYGFHPYTVSFPLIVHGALMIEPTESESVEELNLFIDAMRSIAREVEQTPELVKTAPHSTRVSRLDEVQAARKPVLRWKP
;
A
#
# COMPACT_ATOMS: atom_id res chain seq x y z
N MET A 1 1.21 -39.36 -37.87
CA MET A 1 1.05 -39.76 -36.46
C MET A 1 0.91 -38.49 -35.66
N ALA A 2 -0.31 -38.19 -35.23
CA ALA A 2 -0.59 -36.99 -34.46
C ALA A 2 -0.01 -37.17 -33.04
N SER A 3 0.91 -36.32 -32.67
CA SER A 3 1.43 -36.23 -31.32
C SER A 3 0.27 -35.84 -30.39
N THR A 4 -0.19 -36.76 -29.59
CA THR A 4 -1.08 -36.45 -28.45
C THR A 4 -0.25 -35.72 -27.41
N THR A 5 -0.23 -34.39 -27.53
CA THR A 5 0.29 -33.54 -26.46
C THR A 5 -0.62 -33.72 -25.25
N ASN A 6 -0.16 -34.43 -24.23
CA ASN A 6 -0.79 -34.47 -22.92
C ASN A 6 -0.80 -33.03 -22.37
N PHE A 7 -1.98 -32.43 -22.37
CA PHE A 7 -2.18 -31.15 -21.64
C PHE A 7 -2.00 -31.42 -20.15
N PRO A 8 -1.31 -30.58 -19.40
CA PRO A 8 -1.35 -30.68 -17.95
C PRO A 8 -2.81 -30.57 -17.51
N ALA A 9 -3.27 -31.57 -16.79
CA ALA A 9 -4.59 -31.50 -16.18
C ALA A 9 -4.66 -30.25 -15.29
N PRO A 10 -5.83 -29.61 -15.19
CA PRO A 10 -6.02 -28.50 -14.25
C PRO A 10 -5.45 -28.90 -12.88
N ARG A 11 -4.63 -28.06 -12.28
CA ARG A 11 -4.17 -28.30 -10.91
C ARG A 11 -5.41 -28.30 -10.02
N THR A 12 -5.91 -29.48 -9.68
CA THR A 12 -6.75 -29.59 -8.51
C THR A 12 -5.84 -29.28 -7.33
N THR A 13 -6.04 -28.18 -6.66
CA THR A 13 -5.41 -27.85 -5.38
C THR A 13 -5.66 -28.99 -4.42
N GLY A 14 -4.81 -30.00 -4.42
CA GLY A 14 -4.89 -31.24 -3.66
C GLY A 14 -6.25 -31.96 -3.73
N LYS A 15 -6.28 -33.27 -3.53
CA LYS A 15 -7.55 -34.01 -3.38
C LYS A 15 -8.42 -33.29 -2.38
N VAL A 16 -9.55 -32.73 -2.83
CA VAL A 16 -10.52 -32.02 -2.00
C VAL A 16 -10.85 -32.91 -0.82
N ARG A 17 -10.39 -32.53 0.36
CA ARG A 17 -10.72 -33.29 1.57
C ARG A 17 -12.23 -33.14 1.82
N PRO A 18 -12.93 -34.17 2.36
CA PRO A 18 -14.39 -34.11 2.52
C PRO A 18 -14.91 -32.86 3.23
N HIS A 19 -14.14 -32.29 4.16
CA HIS A 19 -14.48 -31.05 4.86
C HIS A 19 -14.26 -29.76 4.01
N GLN A 20 -13.58 -29.83 2.88
CA GLN A 20 -13.42 -28.69 1.95
C GLN A 20 -14.63 -28.51 1.03
N THR A 21 -15.47 -29.52 0.90
CA THR A 21 -16.74 -29.47 0.13
C THR A 21 -17.93 -29.01 0.96
N GLN A 22 -17.82 -28.98 2.28
CA GLN A 22 -18.91 -28.58 3.17
C GLN A 22 -19.02 -27.06 3.22
N ASN A 23 -20.27 -26.56 3.20
CA ASN A 23 -20.56 -25.17 3.53
C ASN A 23 -20.14 -24.89 4.97
N GLU A 24 -19.23 -23.96 5.20
CA GLU A 24 -18.88 -23.52 6.53
C GLU A 24 -19.98 -22.54 6.98
N ALA A 25 -20.77 -22.92 7.97
CA ALA A 25 -21.81 -22.10 8.53
C ALA A 25 -21.22 -20.86 9.21
N LEU A 26 -21.96 -19.75 9.26
CA LEU A 26 -21.54 -18.55 9.96
C LEU A 26 -21.38 -18.84 11.47
N MET A 27 -20.52 -18.09 12.14
CA MET A 27 -20.35 -18.22 13.59
C MET A 27 -21.66 -18.02 14.35
N PHE A 28 -22.53 -17.12 13.89
CA PHE A 28 -23.86 -16.89 14.45
C PHE A 28 -24.78 -18.13 14.34
N GLU A 29 -24.69 -18.86 13.24
CA GLU A 29 -25.47 -20.10 13.00
C GLU A 29 -24.94 -21.27 13.86
N LYS A 30 -23.66 -21.24 14.22
CA LYS A 30 -23.01 -22.25 15.09
C LYS A 30 -23.12 -21.94 16.58
N SER A 31 -23.55 -20.73 16.92
CA SER A 31 -23.61 -20.24 18.28
C SER A 31 -24.50 -21.13 19.16
N SER A 32 -24.02 -21.44 20.35
CA SER A 32 -24.81 -22.13 21.39
C SER A 32 -24.58 -21.47 22.74
N PRO A 33 -25.65 -21.16 23.50
CA PRO A 33 -25.52 -20.48 24.77
C PRO A 33 -24.57 -21.21 25.76
N GLY A 34 -23.74 -20.44 26.41
CA GLY A 34 -22.80 -20.93 27.44
C GLY A 34 -21.45 -21.39 26.93
N LYS A 35 -21.23 -21.50 25.60
CA LYS A 35 -19.91 -21.81 25.07
C LYS A 35 -18.98 -20.59 25.18
N LYS A 36 -17.69 -20.85 25.46
CA LYS A 36 -16.66 -19.82 25.59
C LYS A 36 -15.37 -20.27 24.90
N ALA A 37 -14.77 -19.39 24.10
CA ALA A 37 -13.47 -19.61 23.46
C ALA A 37 -12.30 -19.00 24.24
N TYR A 38 -12.57 -18.32 25.33
CA TYR A 38 -11.55 -17.62 26.12
C TYR A 38 -11.84 -17.71 27.64
N ARG A 39 -10.81 -17.45 28.41
CA ARG A 39 -10.91 -17.22 29.85
C ARG A 39 -10.23 -15.89 30.15
N LEU A 40 -10.96 -14.99 30.79
CA LEU A 40 -10.35 -13.78 31.31
C LEU A 40 -9.57 -14.12 32.60
N PRO A 41 -8.44 -13.43 32.86
CA PRO A 41 -7.76 -13.53 34.13
C PRO A 41 -8.71 -13.08 35.27
N PRO A 42 -8.48 -13.52 36.52
CA PRO A 42 -9.17 -12.95 37.67
C PRO A 42 -8.92 -11.43 37.71
N LEU A 43 -9.93 -10.69 38.19
CA LEU A 43 -9.75 -9.28 38.49
C LEU A 43 -8.73 -9.12 39.61
N ASP A 44 -7.70 -8.31 39.36
CA ASP A 44 -6.68 -7.90 40.34
C ASP A 44 -6.96 -6.51 40.95
N VAL A 45 -8.14 -5.97 40.64
CA VAL A 45 -8.66 -4.70 41.15
C VAL A 45 -10.03 -4.92 41.84
N PRO A 46 -10.47 -4.06 42.77
CA PRO A 46 -11.80 -4.16 43.38
C PRO A 46 -12.90 -4.17 42.33
N ALA A 47 -13.86 -5.07 42.49
CA ALA A 47 -15.04 -5.09 41.62
C ALA A 47 -15.86 -3.82 41.84
N VAL A 48 -16.27 -3.19 40.76
CA VAL A 48 -17.08 -1.97 40.78
C VAL A 48 -18.43 -2.28 40.14
N ASP A 49 -19.51 -1.79 40.72
CA ASP A 49 -20.83 -1.89 40.13
C ASP A 49 -20.94 -0.92 38.94
N ALA A 50 -20.97 -1.50 37.72
CA ALA A 50 -21.09 -0.74 36.50
C ALA A 50 -22.37 0.10 36.44
N ALA A 51 -23.49 -0.37 37.04
CA ALA A 51 -24.73 0.35 37.05
C ALA A 51 -24.65 1.61 37.96
N ALA A 52 -23.92 1.50 39.08
CA ALA A 52 -23.68 2.64 39.95
C ALA A 52 -22.82 3.73 39.31
N LEU A 53 -21.83 3.34 38.43
CA LEU A 53 -20.95 4.27 37.76
C LEU A 53 -21.55 4.87 36.50
N LEU A 54 -22.21 4.06 35.67
CA LEU A 54 -22.61 4.42 34.30
C LEU A 54 -24.12 4.69 34.19
N GLY A 55 -24.91 4.37 35.22
CA GLY A 55 -26.36 4.58 35.25
C GLY A 55 -27.06 4.02 34.01
N ASN A 56 -27.76 4.88 33.28
CA ASN A 56 -28.49 4.50 32.06
C ASN A 56 -27.61 4.16 30.86
N ALA A 57 -26.31 4.41 30.91
CA ALA A 57 -25.37 4.06 29.84
C ALA A 57 -24.98 2.56 29.87
N VAL A 58 -25.32 1.85 30.95
CA VAL A 58 -25.13 0.40 31.02
C VAL A 58 -26.09 -0.30 30.07
N ARG A 59 -25.55 -1.18 29.23
CA ARG A 59 -26.36 -2.03 28.35
C ARG A 59 -27.25 -2.95 29.18
N LYS A 60 -28.55 -2.92 28.93
CA LYS A 60 -29.54 -3.77 29.63
C LYS A 60 -29.58 -5.18 29.06
N ASP A 61 -29.47 -5.28 27.72
CA ASP A 61 -29.52 -6.55 27.02
C ASP A 61 -28.11 -7.04 26.71
N ARG A 62 -27.95 -8.36 26.68
CA ARG A 62 -26.69 -8.99 26.31
C ARG A 62 -26.38 -8.66 24.84
N ALA A 63 -25.11 -8.42 24.53
CA ALA A 63 -24.70 -8.25 23.14
C ALA A 63 -24.96 -9.56 22.36
N GLU A 64 -25.59 -9.46 21.21
CA GLU A 64 -25.86 -10.58 20.29
C GLU A 64 -24.59 -11.04 19.58
N LEU A 65 -23.59 -11.48 20.36
CA LEU A 65 -22.34 -12.04 19.84
C LEU A 65 -22.40 -13.57 19.86
N PRO A 66 -21.78 -14.25 18.89
CA PRO A 66 -21.78 -15.71 18.85
C PRO A 66 -20.99 -16.30 20.00
N GLU A 67 -21.54 -17.36 20.62
CA GLU A 67 -20.93 -18.14 21.69
C GLU A 67 -20.42 -19.47 21.10
N LEU A 68 -19.10 -19.62 21.03
CA LEU A 68 -18.41 -20.78 20.46
C LEU A 68 -17.31 -21.27 21.40
N SER A 69 -16.97 -22.53 21.31
CA SER A 69 -15.76 -23.05 21.95
C SER A 69 -14.52 -22.68 21.12
N GLU A 70 -13.35 -22.67 21.75
CA GLU A 70 -12.07 -22.39 21.08
C GLU A 70 -11.85 -23.33 19.87
N ILE A 71 -12.11 -24.62 20.01
CA ILE A 71 -11.93 -25.58 18.93
C ILE A 71 -12.87 -25.32 17.74
N GLU A 72 -14.11 -24.89 18.00
CA GLU A 72 -15.04 -24.52 16.91
C GLU A 72 -14.58 -23.26 16.20
N LEU A 73 -14.08 -22.26 16.93
CA LEU A 73 -13.56 -21.01 16.40
C LEU A 73 -12.32 -21.26 15.53
N ILE A 74 -11.33 -21.98 16.04
CA ILE A 74 -10.09 -22.30 15.31
C ILE A 74 -10.40 -23.11 14.06
N ARG A 75 -11.25 -24.15 14.17
CA ARG A 75 -11.65 -24.95 12.99
C ARG A 75 -12.41 -24.14 11.95
N HIS A 76 -13.25 -23.20 12.37
CA HIS A 76 -13.99 -22.31 11.47
C HIS A 76 -13.01 -21.48 10.62
N PHE A 77 -12.13 -20.73 11.25
CA PHE A 77 -11.18 -19.89 10.53
C PHE A 77 -10.13 -20.69 9.74
N THR A 78 -9.68 -21.84 10.26
CA THR A 78 -8.76 -22.73 9.52
C THR A 78 -9.41 -23.24 8.24
N ARG A 79 -10.70 -23.64 8.27
CA ARG A 79 -11.42 -24.07 7.08
C ARG A 79 -11.60 -22.92 6.08
N LEU A 80 -11.98 -21.72 6.57
CA LEU A 80 -12.09 -20.55 5.70
C LEU A 80 -10.74 -20.17 5.06
N SER A 81 -9.64 -20.25 5.80
CA SER A 81 -8.31 -19.93 5.27
C SER A 81 -7.90 -20.84 4.11
N THR A 82 -8.34 -22.11 4.12
CA THR A 82 -8.03 -23.05 3.02
C THR A 82 -8.79 -22.76 1.72
N TRP A 83 -9.78 -21.85 1.75
CA TRP A 83 -10.50 -21.43 0.56
C TRP A 83 -9.83 -20.28 -0.18
N ASN A 84 -8.92 -19.58 0.49
CA ASN A 84 -8.19 -18.47 -0.06
C ASN A 84 -6.88 -18.94 -0.70
N TYR A 85 -6.49 -18.27 -1.78
CA TYR A 85 -5.17 -18.42 -2.33
C TYR A 85 -4.14 -17.71 -1.45
N ALA A 86 -2.95 -18.29 -1.32
CA ALA A 86 -1.85 -17.71 -0.56
C ALA A 86 -0.55 -17.85 -1.36
N ILE A 87 0.35 -16.89 -1.16
CA ILE A 87 1.68 -16.91 -1.80
C ILE A 87 2.49 -18.16 -1.48
N ASP A 88 2.19 -18.84 -0.37
CA ASP A 88 2.80 -20.11 0.00
C ASP A 88 2.31 -21.32 -0.84
N LEU A 89 1.27 -21.15 -1.64
CA LEU A 89 0.69 -22.19 -2.48
C LEU A 89 1.23 -22.19 -3.91
N GLY A 90 1.83 -21.10 -4.36
CA GLY A 90 2.38 -20.92 -5.70
C GLY A 90 2.41 -19.48 -6.13
N MET A 91 2.76 -19.24 -7.37
CA MET A 91 2.87 -17.91 -7.98
C MET A 91 1.59 -17.10 -7.83
N TYR A 92 1.73 -15.84 -7.40
CA TYR A 92 0.65 -14.87 -7.26
C TYR A 92 0.85 -13.73 -8.28
N PRO A 93 0.38 -13.86 -9.52
CA PRO A 93 0.79 -13.02 -10.65
C PRO A 93 0.07 -11.65 -10.72
N LEU A 94 -0.34 -11.10 -9.58
CA LEU A 94 -1.12 -9.86 -9.52
C LEU A 94 -0.24 -8.64 -9.85
N GLY A 95 -0.37 -8.12 -11.05
CA GLY A 95 0.37 -6.94 -11.50
C GLY A 95 0.05 -5.68 -10.70
N SER A 96 1.02 -4.78 -10.61
CA SER A 96 0.99 -3.54 -9.81
C SER A 96 0.92 -3.74 -8.29
N CYS A 97 0.99 -4.97 -7.80
CA CYS A 97 0.91 -5.30 -6.38
C CYS A 97 2.13 -6.05 -5.81
N THR A 98 3.10 -6.40 -6.60
CA THR A 98 4.36 -7.10 -6.22
C THR A 98 4.13 -8.14 -5.13
N MET A 99 3.38 -9.20 -5.45
CA MET A 99 3.05 -10.27 -4.51
C MET A 99 4.17 -11.30 -4.45
N LYS A 100 5.30 -10.93 -3.84
CA LYS A 100 6.43 -11.83 -3.69
C LYS A 100 6.35 -12.67 -2.41
N TYR A 101 7.05 -13.80 -2.39
CA TYR A 101 7.22 -14.61 -1.19
C TYR A 101 7.84 -13.79 -0.04
N ASN A 102 7.27 -13.92 1.16
CA ASN A 102 7.78 -13.26 2.36
C ASN A 102 8.71 -14.22 3.12
N PRO A 103 10.03 -13.97 3.17
CA PRO A 103 10.98 -14.85 3.86
C PRO A 103 10.60 -15.05 5.33
N ARG A 104 10.63 -16.31 5.79
CA ARG A 104 10.22 -16.65 7.17
C ARG A 104 11.08 -16.01 8.23
N VAL A 105 12.34 -15.67 7.91
CA VAL A 105 13.21 -14.93 8.82
C VAL A 105 12.63 -13.55 9.18
N ASN A 106 11.95 -12.88 8.24
CA ASN A 106 11.34 -11.58 8.52
C ASN A 106 10.24 -11.70 9.58
N GLU A 107 9.43 -12.77 9.49
CA GLU A 107 8.39 -13.06 10.48
C GLU A 107 8.97 -13.46 11.83
N PHE A 108 10.06 -14.24 11.82
CA PHE A 108 10.76 -14.61 13.05
C PHE A 108 11.30 -13.38 13.78
N VAL A 109 12.03 -12.51 13.06
CA VAL A 109 12.61 -11.29 13.64
C VAL A 109 11.53 -10.36 14.20
N ALA A 110 10.42 -10.19 13.47
CA ALA A 110 9.32 -9.32 13.92
C ALA A 110 8.58 -9.84 15.17
N ARG A 111 8.78 -11.11 15.53
CA ARG A 111 8.18 -11.75 16.72
C ARG A 111 9.15 -11.88 17.90
N ILE A 112 10.39 -11.45 17.76
CA ILE A 112 11.34 -11.46 18.89
C ILE A 112 10.76 -10.61 20.00
N GLU A 113 10.74 -11.17 21.22
CA GLU A 113 10.36 -10.46 22.44
C GLU A 113 11.15 -9.15 22.56
N GLY A 114 10.50 -8.09 22.94
CA GLY A 114 11.13 -6.76 22.98
C GLY A 114 11.01 -5.98 21.64
N LEU A 115 11.01 -6.64 20.48
CA LEU A 115 10.67 -5.99 19.20
C LEU A 115 9.16 -6.00 18.95
N ALA A 116 8.50 -7.13 19.18
CA ALA A 116 7.05 -7.27 19.02
C ALA A 116 6.25 -6.35 19.96
N GLU A 117 6.78 -6.08 21.14
CA GLU A 117 6.17 -5.25 22.19
C GLU A 117 6.66 -3.81 22.22
N ALA A 118 7.67 -3.46 21.40
CA ALA A 118 8.23 -2.12 21.35
C ALA A 118 7.26 -1.15 20.65
N HIS A 119 6.98 -0.03 21.32
CA HIS A 119 6.26 1.07 20.70
C HIS A 119 7.17 2.30 20.61
N PRO A 120 7.33 2.93 19.41
CA PRO A 120 8.29 4.01 19.21
C PRO A 120 7.98 5.30 20.01
N TYR A 121 6.75 5.45 20.51
CA TYR A 121 6.34 6.58 21.35
C TYR A 121 6.35 6.25 22.87
N ARG A 122 7.01 5.17 23.29
CA ARG A 122 7.39 5.02 24.70
C ARG A 122 8.37 6.14 25.10
N PRO A 123 8.61 6.40 26.41
CA PRO A 123 9.68 7.30 26.81
C PRO A 123 10.97 6.98 26.05
N GLU A 124 11.63 7.99 25.51
CA GLU A 124 12.76 7.82 24.58
C GLU A 124 13.88 6.97 25.18
N SER A 125 14.13 7.10 26.49
CA SER A 125 15.09 6.28 27.23
C SER A 125 14.79 4.77 27.17
N LEU A 126 13.54 4.39 27.02
CA LEU A 126 13.07 2.99 26.93
C LEU A 126 12.84 2.53 25.47
N ALA A 127 12.96 3.43 24.50
CA ALA A 127 12.65 3.17 23.10
C ALA A 127 13.88 3.15 22.19
N GLN A 128 15.10 3.34 22.70
CA GLN A 128 16.29 3.53 21.87
C GLN A 128 16.49 2.42 20.83
N GLY A 129 16.30 1.15 21.19
CA GLY A 129 16.46 0.04 20.24
C GLY A 129 15.52 0.12 19.05
N ILE A 130 14.24 0.46 19.27
CA ILE A 130 13.29 0.60 18.16
C ILE A 130 13.52 1.87 17.35
N LEU A 131 13.99 2.94 17.98
CA LEU A 131 14.38 4.18 17.31
C LEU A 131 15.62 3.96 16.42
N GLU A 132 16.60 3.14 16.86
CA GLU A 132 17.75 2.73 16.04
C GLU A 132 17.32 1.92 14.80
N ILE A 133 16.34 1.03 14.94
CA ILE A 133 15.77 0.28 13.80
C ILE A 133 15.14 1.26 12.80
N ILE A 134 14.38 2.24 13.27
CA ILE A 134 13.75 3.26 12.44
C ILE A 134 14.83 4.10 11.73
N ASP A 135 15.83 4.58 12.45
CA ASP A 135 16.95 5.37 11.91
C ASP A 135 17.71 4.59 10.83
N LEU A 136 18.03 3.32 11.11
CA LEU A 136 18.73 2.46 10.15
C LEU A 136 17.89 2.20 8.89
N LEU A 137 16.60 1.91 9.04
CA LEU A 137 15.72 1.75 7.89
C LEU A 137 15.61 3.03 7.06
N GLN A 138 15.49 4.19 7.70
CA GLN A 138 15.50 5.49 7.01
C GLN A 138 16.78 5.67 6.19
N LYS A 139 17.95 5.39 6.77
CA LYS A 139 19.25 5.47 6.08
C LYS A 139 19.32 4.52 4.88
N CYS A 140 18.89 3.27 5.04
CA CYS A 140 18.84 2.31 3.94
C CYS A 140 17.94 2.79 2.80
N LEU A 141 16.76 3.31 3.12
CA LEU A 141 15.81 3.78 2.08
C LEU A 141 16.29 5.06 1.39
N ILE A 142 16.93 5.97 2.12
CA ILE A 142 17.58 7.17 1.57
C ILE A 142 18.67 6.76 0.57
N GLU A 143 19.54 5.82 0.95
CA GLU A 143 20.61 5.33 0.05
C GLU A 143 20.04 4.63 -1.18
N ILE A 144 19.04 3.77 -1.01
CA ILE A 144 18.39 3.06 -2.13
C ILE A 144 17.72 4.02 -3.12
N THR A 145 17.16 5.12 -2.64
CA THR A 145 16.41 6.07 -3.48
C THR A 145 17.23 7.25 -3.99
N GLY A 146 18.40 7.53 -3.38
CA GLY A 146 19.18 8.73 -3.68
C GLY A 146 18.50 10.04 -3.23
N MET A 147 17.59 9.94 -2.28
CA MET A 147 16.93 11.09 -1.65
C MET A 147 17.73 11.60 -0.45
N ASP A 148 17.33 12.76 0.10
CA ASP A 148 18.07 13.42 1.19
C ASP A 148 17.38 13.27 2.54
N ALA A 149 16.07 13.09 2.55
CA ALA A 149 15.27 12.95 3.77
C ALA A 149 14.07 12.02 3.54
N ILE A 150 13.53 11.45 4.65
CA ILE A 150 12.44 10.48 4.58
C ILE A 150 11.58 10.51 5.84
N THR A 151 10.30 10.23 5.70
CA THR A 151 9.40 9.88 6.80
C THR A 151 8.82 8.48 6.59
N LEU A 152 8.72 7.71 7.68
CA LEU A 152 8.06 6.40 7.67
C LEU A 152 6.62 6.47 8.21
N GLN A 153 6.11 7.66 8.47
CA GLN A 153 4.82 7.86 9.12
C GLN A 153 3.62 7.36 8.31
N PRO A 154 3.57 7.49 6.96
CA PRO A 154 2.42 7.03 6.18
C PRO A 154 2.23 5.50 6.24
N ALA A 155 0.96 5.07 6.34
CA ALA A 155 0.59 3.68 6.61
C ALA A 155 0.40 2.81 5.35
N ALA A 156 0.37 3.41 4.18
CA ALA A 156 0.12 2.74 2.89
C ALA A 156 0.62 3.60 1.73
N GLY A 157 0.66 3.03 0.50
CA GLY A 157 1.05 3.76 -0.70
C GLY A 157 0.22 5.02 -0.94
N ALA A 158 -1.11 4.88 -1.00
CA ALA A 158 -2.01 6.03 -1.18
C ALA A 158 -1.86 7.10 -0.09
N HIS A 159 -1.54 6.70 1.15
CA HIS A 159 -1.23 7.64 2.23
C HIS A 159 0.15 8.31 2.02
N GLY A 160 1.10 7.59 1.43
CA GLY A 160 2.39 8.15 0.98
C GLY A 160 2.20 9.14 -0.17
N GLU A 161 1.35 8.80 -1.16
CA GLU A 161 0.97 9.74 -2.24
C GLU A 161 0.41 11.03 -1.67
N PHE A 162 -0.60 10.92 -0.80
CA PHE A 162 -1.22 12.06 -0.12
C PHE A 162 -0.19 12.91 0.62
N THR A 163 0.67 12.27 1.41
CA THR A 163 1.71 12.97 2.17
C THR A 163 2.70 13.69 1.24
N GLY A 164 3.16 13.01 0.17
CA GLY A 164 4.08 13.62 -0.81
C GLY A 164 3.50 14.84 -1.51
N ILE A 165 2.21 14.81 -1.88
CA ILE A 165 1.54 15.95 -2.49
C ILE A 165 1.30 17.08 -1.47
N LEU A 166 1.10 16.77 -0.19
CA LEU A 166 1.09 17.80 0.86
C LEU A 166 2.44 18.51 0.98
N LEU A 167 3.58 17.80 0.84
CA LEU A 167 4.91 18.43 0.82
C LEU A 167 5.06 19.37 -0.38
N VAL A 168 4.63 18.94 -1.58
CA VAL A 168 4.61 19.77 -2.80
C VAL A 168 3.80 21.06 -2.55
N ARG A 169 2.61 20.92 -1.99
CA ARG A 169 1.73 22.05 -1.68
C ARG A 169 2.36 23.01 -0.69
N ALA A 170 2.85 22.51 0.44
CA ALA A 170 3.45 23.33 1.49
C ALA A 170 4.69 24.09 0.99
N TRP A 171 5.48 23.46 0.11
CA TRP A 171 6.62 24.12 -0.50
C TRP A 171 6.20 25.28 -1.41
N HIS A 172 5.26 25.07 -2.34
CA HIS A 172 4.78 26.16 -3.22
C HIS A 172 4.12 27.29 -2.42
N GLU A 173 3.34 26.99 -1.40
CA GLU A 173 2.76 27.99 -0.50
C GLU A 173 3.85 28.79 0.23
N SER A 174 4.93 28.13 0.68
CA SER A 174 6.07 28.80 1.33
C SER A 174 6.85 29.73 0.41
N GLN A 175 6.83 29.48 -0.90
CA GLN A 175 7.42 30.36 -1.91
C GLN A 175 6.50 31.56 -2.27
N GLY A 176 5.32 31.68 -1.64
CA GLY A 176 4.33 32.73 -1.96
C GLY A 176 3.66 32.57 -3.32
N ASN A 177 3.78 31.42 -3.94
CA ASN A 177 3.21 31.09 -5.25
C ASN A 177 2.45 29.75 -5.20
N PRO A 178 1.29 29.68 -4.54
CA PRO A 178 0.47 28.47 -4.53
C PRO A 178 0.01 28.17 -5.97
N ARG A 179 0.34 26.99 -6.45
CA ARG A 179 -0.02 26.49 -7.77
C ARG A 179 -1.25 25.60 -7.68
N HIS A 180 -1.98 25.43 -8.79
CA HIS A 180 -3.29 24.80 -8.74
C HIS A 180 -3.38 23.50 -9.58
N LYS A 181 -2.39 23.22 -10.42
CA LYS A 181 -2.44 22.16 -11.41
C LYS A 181 -1.40 21.07 -11.15
N ILE A 182 -1.83 19.79 -11.26
CA ILE A 182 -0.94 18.62 -11.32
C ILE A 182 -1.17 17.89 -12.64
N LEU A 183 -0.07 17.59 -13.35
CA LEU A 183 -0.08 16.74 -14.54
C LEU A 183 0.00 15.27 -14.14
N ILE A 184 -0.76 14.40 -14.80
CA ILE A 184 -0.79 12.96 -14.53
C ILE A 184 -0.85 12.19 -15.85
N PRO A 185 0.09 11.26 -16.11
CA PRO A 185 0.03 10.40 -17.29
C PRO A 185 -1.23 9.52 -17.30
N ASP A 186 -1.79 9.28 -18.46
CA ASP A 186 -2.97 8.41 -18.64
C ASP A 186 -2.71 6.94 -18.31
N SER A 187 -1.44 6.55 -18.21
CA SER A 187 -0.99 5.25 -17.67
C SER A 187 -0.91 5.20 -16.14
N ALA A 188 -1.16 6.30 -15.42
CA ALA A 188 -1.02 6.34 -13.96
C ALA A 188 -2.06 5.47 -13.24
N HIS A 189 -1.71 5.05 -12.02
CA HIS A 189 -2.67 4.39 -11.12
C HIS A 189 -3.79 5.36 -10.73
N GLY A 190 -5.03 4.85 -10.60
CA GLY A 190 -6.21 5.69 -10.29
C GLY A 190 -6.13 6.44 -8.96
N THR A 191 -5.25 6.05 -8.03
CA THR A 191 -5.01 6.76 -6.77
C THR A 191 -4.28 8.09 -6.97
N ASN A 192 -3.45 8.24 -8.02
CA ASN A 192 -2.72 9.48 -8.27
C ASN A 192 -3.68 10.66 -8.55
N PRO A 193 -4.62 10.59 -9.51
CA PRO A 193 -5.59 11.67 -9.71
C PRO A 193 -6.52 11.88 -8.51
N ALA A 194 -6.90 10.82 -7.81
CA ALA A 194 -7.72 10.94 -6.60
C ALA A 194 -6.97 11.69 -5.50
N THR A 195 -5.69 11.40 -5.28
CA THR A 195 -4.85 12.08 -4.31
C THR A 195 -4.65 13.56 -4.66
N ALA A 196 -4.36 13.88 -5.93
CA ALA A 196 -4.22 15.26 -6.38
C ALA A 196 -5.51 16.06 -6.12
N ALA A 197 -6.67 15.49 -6.44
CA ALA A 197 -7.98 16.11 -6.20
C ALA A 197 -8.26 16.33 -4.70
N ILE A 198 -7.97 15.34 -3.84
CA ILE A 198 -8.13 15.46 -2.37
C ILE A 198 -7.24 16.57 -1.82
N CYS A 199 -6.03 16.76 -2.36
CA CYS A 199 -5.12 17.84 -1.99
C CYS A 199 -5.53 19.20 -2.58
N GLY A 200 -6.64 19.29 -3.32
CA GLY A 200 -7.18 20.54 -3.85
C GLY A 200 -6.61 20.97 -5.19
N TYR A 201 -5.90 20.09 -5.90
CA TYR A 201 -5.35 20.37 -7.21
C TYR A 201 -6.31 20.01 -8.35
N GLN A 202 -6.24 20.76 -9.44
CA GLN A 202 -6.82 20.40 -10.72
C GLN A 202 -5.92 19.37 -11.40
N VAL A 203 -6.53 18.27 -11.85
CA VAL A 203 -5.82 17.21 -12.57
C VAL A 203 -5.90 17.45 -14.07
N GLU A 204 -4.74 17.48 -14.72
CA GLU A 204 -4.64 17.54 -16.19
C GLU A 204 -3.95 16.28 -16.68
N ASN A 205 -4.62 15.55 -17.58
CA ASN A 205 -4.09 14.30 -18.11
C ASN A 205 -3.05 14.56 -19.20
N LEU A 206 -1.93 13.84 -19.09
CA LEU A 206 -0.86 13.81 -20.09
C LEU A 206 -0.95 12.48 -20.84
N LYS A 207 -1.04 12.54 -22.17
CA LYS A 207 -1.15 11.33 -23.00
C LYS A 207 0.19 10.65 -23.15
N SER A 208 0.15 9.31 -23.14
CA SER A 208 1.30 8.48 -23.49
C SER A 208 1.58 8.52 -24.99
N ASN A 209 2.85 8.39 -25.35
CA ASN A 209 3.29 8.22 -26.73
C ASN A 209 3.09 6.76 -27.23
N ALA A 210 3.46 6.46 -28.46
CA ALA A 210 3.28 5.14 -29.07
C ALA A 210 4.08 4.01 -28.37
N ASP A 211 5.15 4.36 -27.65
CA ASP A 211 6.00 3.42 -26.93
C ASP A 211 5.58 3.24 -25.45
N GLY A 212 4.54 3.95 -25.01
CA GLY A 212 4.01 3.90 -23.64
C GLY A 212 4.73 4.83 -22.65
N GLY A 213 5.66 5.67 -23.12
CA GLY A 213 6.30 6.74 -22.36
C GLY A 213 5.55 8.07 -22.47
N ILE A 214 6.10 9.12 -21.88
CA ILE A 214 5.54 10.49 -21.96
C ILE A 214 5.85 11.12 -23.32
N ASP A 215 4.85 11.80 -23.90
CA ASP A 215 5.02 12.68 -25.03
C ASP A 215 5.63 14.01 -24.55
N LEU A 216 6.94 14.23 -24.84
CA LEU A 216 7.66 15.42 -24.40
C LEU A 216 7.08 16.71 -24.98
N ASP A 217 6.66 16.70 -26.26
CA ASP A 217 6.08 17.89 -26.90
C ASP A 217 4.74 18.27 -26.23
N ALA A 218 3.95 17.27 -25.81
CA ALA A 218 2.74 17.49 -25.05
C ALA A 218 3.07 18.02 -23.65
N LEU A 219 4.09 17.46 -22.98
CA LEU A 219 4.55 17.92 -21.68
C LEU A 219 4.97 19.40 -21.73
N GLU A 220 5.83 19.79 -22.68
CA GLU A 220 6.29 21.17 -22.83
C GLU A 220 5.14 22.18 -23.03
N ARG A 221 4.11 21.77 -23.79
CA ARG A 221 2.91 22.62 -23.99
C ARG A 221 2.03 22.73 -22.76
N GLN A 222 1.96 21.68 -21.94
CA GLN A 222 1.04 21.62 -20.79
C GLN A 222 1.67 22.16 -19.50
N VAL A 223 3.00 22.12 -19.35
CA VAL A 223 3.68 22.70 -18.20
C VAL A 223 3.62 24.21 -18.24
N THR A 224 3.00 24.80 -17.25
CA THR A 224 2.85 26.25 -17.09
C THR A 224 3.34 26.72 -15.72
N ASP A 225 3.38 28.02 -15.48
CA ASP A 225 3.75 28.57 -14.17
C ASP A 225 2.75 28.22 -13.05
N ASP A 226 1.57 27.71 -13.41
CA ASP A 226 0.56 27.17 -12.46
C ASP A 226 0.69 25.65 -12.21
N THR A 227 1.62 24.99 -12.89
CA THR A 227 1.86 23.56 -12.69
C THR A 227 2.66 23.33 -11.41
N ALA A 228 2.06 22.67 -10.41
CA ALA A 228 2.72 22.35 -9.15
C ALA A 228 3.68 21.16 -9.31
N ALA A 229 3.22 20.10 -9.95
CA ALA A 229 4.00 18.89 -10.14
C ALA A 229 3.51 18.05 -11.32
N LEU A 230 4.36 17.13 -11.78
CA LEU A 230 3.98 15.93 -12.51
C LEU A 230 4.01 14.75 -11.54
N MET A 231 2.91 13.97 -11.45
CA MET A 231 2.88 12.68 -10.73
C MET A 231 3.14 11.56 -11.73
N LEU A 232 4.33 10.98 -11.67
CA LEU A 232 4.80 9.94 -12.58
C LEU A 232 5.04 8.63 -11.83
N THR A 233 4.56 7.50 -12.36
CA THR A 233 4.98 6.16 -11.93
C THR A 233 6.12 5.69 -12.84
N ASN A 234 7.28 5.33 -12.30
CA ASN A 234 8.40 4.82 -13.10
C ASN A 234 9.05 3.60 -12.43
N PRO A 235 9.07 2.42 -13.10
CA PRO A 235 8.39 2.11 -14.38
C PRO A 235 6.89 2.32 -14.32
N SER A 236 6.29 2.66 -15.47
CA SER A 236 4.85 2.89 -15.57
C SER A 236 4.04 1.60 -15.33
N THR A 237 2.73 1.72 -15.15
CA THR A 237 1.82 0.57 -15.04
C THR A 237 1.71 -0.26 -16.33
N LEU A 238 2.38 0.16 -17.40
CA LEU A 238 2.57 -0.65 -18.61
C LEU A 238 3.78 -1.58 -18.51
N GLY A 239 4.52 -1.54 -17.41
CA GLY A 239 5.80 -2.22 -17.26
C GLY A 239 6.93 -1.57 -18.07
N VAL A 240 6.79 -0.31 -18.50
CA VAL A 240 7.74 0.41 -19.34
C VAL A 240 8.51 1.43 -18.50
N PHE A 241 9.85 1.43 -18.62
CA PHE A 241 10.69 2.44 -17.99
C PHE A 241 10.67 3.74 -18.81
N GLU A 242 10.44 4.88 -18.16
CA GLU A 242 10.51 6.20 -18.78
C GLU A 242 11.98 6.61 -18.97
N ASN A 243 12.50 6.38 -20.15
CA ASN A 243 13.91 6.62 -20.48
C ASN A 243 14.26 8.09 -20.70
N GLN A 244 13.26 8.97 -20.84
CA GLN A 244 13.44 10.41 -21.01
C GLN A 244 13.30 11.19 -19.70
N ILE A 245 13.36 10.49 -18.57
CA ILE A 245 13.09 11.05 -17.23
C ILE A 245 13.93 12.29 -16.90
N HIS A 246 15.18 12.37 -17.36
CA HIS A 246 16.03 13.55 -17.16
C HIS A 246 15.48 14.78 -17.88
N LYS A 247 15.02 14.62 -19.13
CA LYS A 247 14.41 15.72 -19.91
C LYS A 247 13.07 16.16 -19.29
N ILE A 248 12.30 15.19 -18.80
CA ILE A 248 11.04 15.48 -18.09
C ILE A 248 11.33 16.34 -16.85
N ALA A 249 12.33 15.98 -16.05
CA ALA A 249 12.75 16.75 -14.89
C ALA A 249 13.22 18.16 -15.28
N GLU A 250 14.05 18.30 -16.34
CA GLU A 250 14.51 19.59 -16.85
C GLU A 250 13.35 20.50 -17.27
N ILE A 251 12.36 19.99 -18.00
CA ILE A 251 11.18 20.76 -18.45
C ILE A 251 10.38 21.25 -17.23
N LEU A 252 10.15 20.40 -16.25
CA LEU A 252 9.41 20.74 -15.04
C LEU A 252 10.16 21.80 -14.22
N HIS A 253 11.43 21.55 -13.92
CA HIS A 253 12.25 22.42 -13.10
C HIS A 253 12.47 23.80 -13.73
N ALA A 254 12.58 23.89 -15.07
CA ALA A 254 12.66 25.15 -15.79
C ALA A 254 11.45 26.08 -15.55
N LYS A 255 10.30 25.49 -15.20
CA LYS A 255 9.07 26.19 -14.81
C LYS A 255 8.82 26.21 -13.30
N GLY A 256 9.75 25.69 -12.51
CA GLY A 256 9.62 25.58 -11.05
C GLY A 256 8.54 24.58 -10.62
N ALA A 257 8.12 23.68 -11.49
CA ALA A 257 7.27 22.54 -11.12
C ALA A 257 8.12 21.40 -10.56
N LEU A 258 7.54 20.54 -9.72
CA LEU A 258 8.25 19.43 -9.10
C LEU A 258 7.96 18.09 -9.81
N LEU A 259 8.91 17.17 -9.74
CA LEU A 259 8.73 15.80 -10.17
C LEU A 259 8.43 14.91 -8.97
N TYR A 260 7.17 14.48 -8.86
CA TYR A 260 6.75 13.46 -7.92
C TYR A 260 6.81 12.08 -8.59
N MET A 261 7.47 11.11 -7.95
CA MET A 261 7.51 9.73 -8.42
C MET A 261 6.70 8.80 -7.52
N ASP A 262 5.74 8.11 -8.11
CA ASP A 262 5.11 6.94 -7.49
C ASP A 262 6.11 5.77 -7.51
N GLY A 263 6.60 5.40 -6.34
CA GLY A 263 7.59 4.33 -6.15
C GLY A 263 6.97 2.96 -5.90
N ALA A 264 5.70 2.74 -6.25
CA ALA A 264 5.06 1.43 -6.12
C ALA A 264 5.81 0.33 -6.90
N ASN A 265 6.45 0.70 -8.02
CA ASN A 265 7.15 -0.21 -8.92
C ASN A 265 8.67 -0.26 -8.69
N MET A 266 9.15 0.11 -7.49
CA MET A 266 10.58 0.08 -7.13
C MET A 266 11.22 -1.31 -7.25
N ASN A 267 10.44 -2.39 -7.30
CA ASN A 267 10.97 -3.75 -7.48
C ASN A 267 11.77 -3.93 -8.78
N ALA A 268 11.56 -3.05 -9.76
CA ALA A 268 12.31 -3.02 -11.01
C ALA A 268 13.57 -2.13 -10.97
N LEU A 269 13.83 -1.43 -9.86
CA LEU A 269 14.84 -0.36 -9.80
C LEU A 269 15.90 -0.55 -8.71
N VAL A 270 15.56 -1.22 -7.60
CA VAL A 270 16.42 -1.34 -6.43
C VAL A 270 17.78 -1.91 -6.79
N GLY A 271 18.84 -1.22 -6.36
CA GLY A 271 20.22 -1.62 -6.64
C GLY A 271 20.70 -1.39 -8.08
N LYS A 272 19.83 -0.85 -8.96
CA LYS A 272 20.16 -0.54 -10.36
C LYS A 272 20.19 0.95 -10.64
N VAL A 273 19.20 1.69 -10.15
CA VAL A 273 19.11 3.14 -10.29
C VAL A 273 18.53 3.76 -9.02
N ARG A 274 18.86 5.01 -8.76
CA ARG A 274 18.36 5.78 -7.63
C ARG A 274 17.52 6.93 -8.17
N PRO A 275 16.21 6.99 -7.91
CA PRO A 275 15.32 8.03 -8.43
C PRO A 275 15.77 9.46 -8.17
N GLY A 276 16.39 9.71 -7.01
CA GLY A 276 16.93 11.02 -6.67
C GLY A 276 18.04 11.51 -7.60
N ASP A 277 18.74 10.60 -8.31
CA ASP A 277 19.86 10.96 -9.20
C ASP A 277 19.37 11.43 -10.59
N PHE A 278 18.11 11.16 -10.95
CA PHE A 278 17.55 11.60 -12.24
C PHE A 278 16.46 12.68 -12.12
N GLY A 279 16.46 13.43 -11.01
CA GLY A 279 15.68 14.65 -10.88
C GLY A 279 14.34 14.49 -10.15
N VAL A 280 14.07 13.36 -9.51
CA VAL A 280 12.90 13.21 -8.65
C VAL A 280 13.05 14.05 -7.38
N ASP A 281 12.05 14.88 -7.08
CA ASP A 281 12.05 15.77 -5.91
C ASP A 281 11.41 15.13 -4.67
N VAL A 282 10.36 14.35 -4.88
CA VAL A 282 9.63 13.64 -3.83
C VAL A 282 9.06 12.35 -4.37
N MET A 283 9.07 11.30 -3.56
CA MET A 283 8.50 10.01 -3.92
C MET A 283 7.95 9.27 -2.71
N HIS A 284 7.01 8.37 -2.93
CA HIS A 284 6.65 7.38 -1.93
C HIS A 284 7.20 5.99 -2.27
N LEU A 285 7.26 5.14 -1.28
CA LEU A 285 7.65 3.73 -1.37
C LEU A 285 6.55 2.84 -0.79
N ASN A 286 6.52 1.57 -1.20
CA ASN A 286 5.65 0.56 -0.63
C ASN A 286 6.50 -0.57 -0.03
N LEU A 287 6.67 -0.58 1.32
CA LEU A 287 7.45 -1.64 1.97
C LEU A 287 6.81 -3.02 1.79
N HIS A 288 5.48 -3.06 1.65
CA HIS A 288 4.71 -4.28 1.42
C HIS A 288 4.75 -4.79 -0.03
N LYS A 289 5.50 -4.13 -0.91
CA LYS A 289 5.79 -4.57 -2.28
C LYS A 289 7.26 -4.95 -2.39
N THR A 290 8.11 -3.99 -2.68
CA THR A 290 9.54 -4.17 -2.97
C THR A 290 10.32 -4.81 -1.81
N PHE A 291 9.99 -4.47 -0.55
CA PHE A 291 10.72 -4.95 0.62
C PHE A 291 10.04 -6.11 1.34
N SER A 292 9.19 -6.84 0.63
CA SER A 292 8.68 -8.16 1.03
C SER A 292 8.01 -8.21 2.41
N THR A 293 7.25 -7.17 2.77
CA THR A 293 6.38 -7.27 3.94
C THR A 293 5.00 -7.76 3.54
N PRO A 294 4.26 -8.49 4.40
CA PRO A 294 2.97 -9.05 4.04
C PRO A 294 1.93 -7.96 3.77
N HIS A 295 0.99 -8.22 2.86
CA HIS A 295 -0.16 -7.34 2.60
C HIS A 295 -1.25 -7.43 3.68
N GLY A 296 -1.25 -8.48 4.48
CA GLY A 296 -2.07 -8.64 5.69
C GLY A 296 -3.59 -8.74 5.45
N GLY A 297 -4.03 -9.08 4.22
CA GLY A 297 -5.47 -9.23 3.94
C GLY A 297 -6.29 -7.94 4.10
N GLY A 298 -5.72 -6.80 3.75
CA GLY A 298 -6.34 -5.48 3.89
C GLY A 298 -5.54 -4.52 4.78
N GLY A 299 -4.28 -4.74 4.95
CA GLY A 299 -3.31 -4.04 5.81
C GLY A 299 -2.78 -4.95 6.91
N PRO A 300 -1.83 -4.48 7.71
CA PRO A 300 -1.14 -3.20 7.63
C PRO A 300 -0.15 -3.15 6.46
N GLY A 301 0.06 -1.95 5.93
CA GLY A 301 1.09 -1.68 4.95
C GLY A 301 2.08 -0.64 5.46
N SER A 302 2.88 -0.06 4.57
CA SER A 302 3.73 1.09 4.86
C SER A 302 4.03 1.86 3.58
N GLY A 303 3.98 3.18 3.65
CA GLY A 303 4.17 4.09 2.53
C GLY A 303 5.18 5.21 2.84
N PRO A 304 6.45 4.91 3.13
CA PRO A 304 7.46 5.94 3.35
C PRO A 304 7.48 7.00 2.26
N VAL A 305 7.74 8.25 2.63
CA VAL A 305 7.90 9.36 1.69
C VAL A 305 9.30 9.92 1.83
N ALA A 306 10.04 9.84 0.73
CA ALA A 306 11.39 10.37 0.60
C ALA A 306 11.41 11.63 -0.27
N CYS A 307 12.28 12.58 0.03
CA CYS A 307 12.32 13.85 -0.66
C CYS A 307 13.72 14.47 -0.71
N LYS A 308 13.90 15.44 -1.60
CA LYS A 308 15.11 16.26 -1.67
C LYS A 308 15.17 17.23 -0.49
N LYS A 309 16.37 17.72 -0.20
CA LYS A 309 16.71 18.53 1.00
C LYS A 309 15.80 19.74 1.19
N PHE A 310 15.42 20.42 0.13
CA PHE A 310 14.56 21.62 0.21
C PHE A 310 13.12 21.32 0.69
N LEU A 311 12.66 20.07 0.60
CA LEU A 311 11.36 19.61 1.09
C LEU A 311 11.41 19.06 2.53
N GLU A 312 12.59 18.77 3.06
CA GLU A 312 12.75 18.23 4.43
C GLU A 312 12.04 19.06 5.52
N PRO A 313 12.06 20.42 5.50
CA PRO A 313 11.40 21.22 6.53
C PRO A 313 9.88 20.96 6.64
N PHE A 314 9.27 20.47 5.57
CA PHE A 314 7.82 20.22 5.48
C PHE A 314 7.42 18.79 5.90
N LEU A 315 8.38 17.88 6.16
CA LEU A 315 8.09 16.50 6.58
C LEU A 315 7.15 16.46 7.78
N PRO A 316 6.24 15.46 7.83
CA PRO A 316 5.31 15.28 8.95
C PRO A 316 6.03 15.19 10.30
N THR A 317 5.47 15.86 11.33
CA THR A 317 5.95 15.74 12.72
C THR A 317 5.42 14.48 13.40
N PRO A 318 6.21 13.87 14.32
CA PRO A 318 7.59 14.17 14.66
C PRO A 318 8.58 13.62 13.64
N VAL A 319 9.78 14.21 13.61
CA VAL A 319 10.93 13.68 12.86
C VAL A 319 11.92 13.06 13.84
N LEU A 320 12.49 11.91 13.48
CA LEU A 320 13.52 11.27 14.29
C LEU A 320 14.85 12.01 14.12
N VAL A 321 15.49 12.40 15.21
CA VAL A 321 16.77 13.11 15.23
C VAL A 321 17.75 12.46 16.18
N ARG A 322 19.05 12.54 15.84
CA ARG A 322 20.14 12.10 16.72
C ARG A 322 20.76 13.31 17.40
N GLY A 323 20.83 13.29 18.73
CA GLY A 323 21.42 14.36 19.53
C GLY A 323 22.89 14.60 19.16
N SER A 324 23.27 15.86 18.93
CA SER A 324 24.65 16.27 18.75
C SER A 324 25.21 16.86 20.06
N ALA A 325 26.53 16.72 20.32
CA ALA A 325 27.17 17.27 21.49
C ALA A 325 27.02 18.81 21.64
N SER A 326 26.77 19.51 20.54
CA SER A 326 26.58 20.98 20.53
C SER A 326 25.18 21.45 20.99
N GLN A 327 24.18 20.58 21.09
CA GLN A 327 22.81 20.95 21.53
C GLN A 327 22.61 20.85 23.04
N ILE A 328 23.59 20.32 23.76
CA ILE A 328 23.55 20.12 25.23
C ILE A 328 23.59 21.44 26.03
N SER A 329 24.02 22.56 25.43
CA SER A 329 24.32 23.79 26.18
C SER A 329 23.26 24.91 26.11
N LYS A 330 22.12 24.74 25.43
CA LYS A 330 21.19 25.85 25.17
C LYS A 330 19.79 25.75 25.78
N SER A 331 19.51 24.82 26.70
CA SER A 331 18.20 24.74 27.36
C SER A 331 18.30 24.96 28.87
N ARG A 332 18.53 26.19 29.29
CA ARG A 332 18.13 26.68 30.62
C ARG A 332 17.26 27.93 30.41
N PRO A 333 15.94 27.82 30.42
CA PRO A 333 15.09 28.91 30.83
C PRO A 333 14.74 28.73 32.31
N GLY A 334 14.83 29.84 33.06
CA GLY A 334 14.40 29.91 34.45
C GLY A 334 12.89 29.62 34.52
N ALA A 335 12.49 28.96 35.59
CA ALA A 335 11.09 28.63 35.87
C ALA A 335 10.25 29.94 35.97
N PRO A 336 9.14 30.04 35.19
CA PRO A 336 8.10 31.03 35.52
C PRO A 336 7.07 30.38 36.47
N GLY A 337 6.58 31.18 37.40
CA GLY A 337 5.58 30.78 38.36
C GLY A 337 4.26 30.34 37.74
N THR A 338 3.59 29.47 38.46
CA THR A 338 2.26 28.95 38.17
C THR A 338 1.23 30.07 38.02
N PRO A 339 0.44 30.12 36.91
CA PRO A 339 -0.82 30.87 36.90
C PRO A 339 -1.97 29.95 37.33
N ASP A 340 -2.85 30.55 38.13
CA ASP A 340 -4.09 29.92 38.61
C ASP A 340 -5.01 29.51 37.46
N CYS A 341 -5.66 28.34 37.61
CA CYS A 341 -6.75 27.91 36.76
C CYS A 341 -8.00 28.75 37.01
N PRO A 342 -8.69 29.25 35.99
CA PRO A 342 -10.07 29.69 36.14
C PRO A 342 -11.06 28.53 36.01
N ASP A 343 -12.12 28.63 36.79
CA ASP A 343 -13.22 27.69 36.93
C ASP A 343 -13.93 27.35 35.60
N ALA A 344 -14.46 26.13 35.57
CA ALA A 344 -15.28 25.60 34.49
C ALA A 344 -16.58 26.42 34.33
N GLY A 345 -16.68 27.09 33.20
CA GLY A 345 -17.92 27.76 32.77
C GLY A 345 -18.69 26.90 31.77
N ASP A 346 -19.98 26.93 31.90
CA ASP A 346 -21.01 26.15 31.22
C ASP A 346 -20.92 26.19 29.69
N TRP A 347 -21.06 25.00 29.07
CA TRP A 347 -21.25 24.84 27.64
C TRP A 347 -22.74 24.90 27.30
N GLU A 348 -23.19 26.02 26.71
CA GLU A 348 -24.52 26.10 26.09
C GLU A 348 -24.52 25.44 24.69
N ASP A 349 -25.52 24.60 24.53
CA ASP A 349 -25.83 23.83 23.32
C ASP A 349 -26.50 24.75 22.29
N THR A 350 -25.84 25.08 21.19
CA THR A 350 -26.47 25.81 20.08
C THR A 350 -26.78 24.88 18.93
N ASN A 351 -28.04 24.47 18.85
CA ASN A 351 -28.64 23.84 17.68
C ASN A 351 -28.61 24.79 16.47
N ALA A 352 -27.84 24.47 15.44
CA ALA A 352 -27.90 25.14 14.14
C ALA A 352 -28.60 24.25 13.12
N GLU A 353 -29.70 24.73 12.54
CA GLU A 353 -30.44 24.08 11.49
C GLU A 353 -29.65 23.96 10.16
N PRO A 354 -29.88 22.93 9.32
CA PRO A 354 -29.17 22.78 8.05
C PRO A 354 -29.71 23.73 6.97
N GLY A 355 -28.79 24.34 6.22
CA GLY A 355 -29.11 25.22 5.08
C GLY A 355 -29.60 24.43 3.84
N PRO A 356 -30.18 25.12 2.86
CA PRO A 356 -31.01 24.52 1.80
C PRO A 356 -30.31 23.66 0.73
N ASP A 357 -29.01 23.46 0.77
CA ASP A 357 -28.23 22.80 -0.30
C ASP A 357 -27.64 21.43 0.05
N GLY A 358 -28.08 20.79 1.11
CA GLY A 358 -27.83 19.37 1.39
C GLY A 358 -26.37 18.91 1.51
N CYS A 359 -25.39 19.81 1.58
CA CYS A 359 -23.96 19.50 1.80
C CYS A 359 -23.53 19.80 3.23
N PRO A 360 -22.86 18.89 3.94
CA PRO A 360 -22.40 19.17 5.29
C PRO A 360 -21.35 20.29 5.31
N PRO A 361 -21.35 21.19 6.33
CA PRO A 361 -20.55 22.40 6.36
C PRO A 361 -19.04 22.21 6.62
N LEU A 362 -18.51 21.00 6.52
CA LEU A 362 -17.14 20.66 6.90
C LEU A 362 -16.04 21.09 5.89
N PHE A 363 -16.40 21.63 4.72
CA PHE A 363 -15.42 21.92 3.66
C PHE A 363 -15.30 23.39 3.21
N ARG A 364 -15.89 24.36 3.92
CA ARG A 364 -15.84 25.79 3.55
C ARG A 364 -15.18 26.74 4.54
N ALA A 365 -14.60 26.24 5.62
CA ALA A 365 -13.77 27.09 6.48
C ALA A 365 -12.31 27.02 6.00
N PRO A 366 -11.54 28.16 5.95
CA PRO A 366 -10.09 28.06 5.89
C PRO A 366 -9.67 27.20 7.07
N MET A 367 -8.83 26.18 6.81
CA MET A 367 -8.32 25.34 7.89
C MET A 367 -7.79 26.26 8.98
N PRO A 368 -8.27 26.15 10.23
CA PRO A 368 -7.61 26.85 11.31
C PRO A 368 -6.17 26.36 11.29
N THR A 369 -5.22 27.26 11.35
CA THR A 369 -3.84 26.95 11.70
C THR A 369 -3.95 26.21 13.02
N LEU A 370 -3.97 24.89 12.98
CA LEU A 370 -3.83 24.04 14.14
C LEU A 370 -2.47 24.40 14.71
N GLY A 371 -2.46 25.30 15.69
CA GLY A 371 -1.29 25.55 16.50
C GLY A 371 -0.73 24.21 16.89
N ALA A 372 0.57 24.01 16.71
CA ALA A 372 1.24 22.77 17.11
C ALA A 372 0.72 22.40 18.50
N PRO A 373 0.23 21.16 18.74
CA PRO A 373 -0.15 20.76 20.08
C PRO A 373 1.04 21.03 20.98
N GLY A 374 0.82 21.79 22.04
CA GLY A 374 1.85 22.12 23.02
C GLY A 374 2.56 20.84 23.48
N PRO A 375 3.77 20.92 24.00
CA PRO A 375 4.54 19.77 24.43
C PRO A 375 3.65 18.91 25.33
N SER A 376 3.63 17.60 25.04
CA SER A 376 2.96 16.62 25.91
C SER A 376 3.37 16.90 27.37
N PRO A 377 2.44 16.87 28.32
CA PRO A 377 2.75 17.12 29.73
C PRO A 377 3.75 16.14 30.35
N LEU A 378 4.19 15.14 29.60
CA LEU A 378 5.28 14.20 29.95
C LEU A 378 6.66 14.63 29.42
N GLY A 379 6.82 15.82 28.89
CA GLY A 379 8.11 16.40 28.53
C GLY A 379 8.92 16.73 29.79
N THR A 380 9.42 15.72 30.48
CA THR A 380 10.51 15.87 31.43
C THR A 380 11.70 16.40 30.65
N GLY A 381 12.27 17.52 31.09
CA GLY A 381 13.49 18.11 30.51
C GLY A 381 14.71 17.22 30.69
N GLU A 382 14.67 16.00 30.11
CA GLU A 382 15.82 15.10 30.08
C GLU A 382 16.91 15.73 29.19
N THR A 383 18.07 15.93 29.75
CA THR A 383 19.26 16.34 29.03
C THR A 383 19.60 15.26 28.00
N ARG A 384 19.46 15.58 26.71
CA ARG A 384 19.80 14.66 25.62
C ARG A 384 21.29 14.32 25.69
N SER A 385 21.62 13.05 25.82
CA SER A 385 23.01 12.59 25.72
C SER A 385 23.45 12.56 24.24
N ALA A 386 24.74 12.81 24.00
CA ALA A 386 25.30 12.74 22.65
C ALA A 386 25.06 11.35 22.04
N GLY A 387 24.52 11.29 20.81
CA GLY A 387 24.23 10.05 20.10
C GLY A 387 22.85 9.45 20.37
N GLN A 388 22.09 9.91 21.37
CA GLN A 388 20.76 9.42 21.68
C GLN A 388 19.74 9.87 20.62
N LEU A 389 18.85 8.95 20.22
CA LEU A 389 17.73 9.25 19.31
C LEU A 389 16.55 9.82 20.07
N SER A 390 15.90 10.82 19.49
CA SER A 390 14.72 11.49 20.05
C SER A 390 13.78 11.98 18.96
N TRP A 391 12.54 12.27 19.36
CA TRP A 391 11.53 12.83 18.47
C TRP A 391 11.57 14.37 18.50
N ASP A 392 11.74 14.98 17.31
CA ASP A 392 11.65 16.42 17.13
C ASP A 392 10.24 16.81 16.67
N TYR A 393 9.51 17.49 17.55
CA TYR A 393 8.18 18.04 17.31
C TYR A 393 8.21 19.52 16.88
N ASN A 394 9.35 20.20 17.04
CA ASN A 394 9.49 21.64 16.75
C ASN A 394 9.83 21.87 15.28
N ARG A 395 8.84 21.65 14.41
CA ARG A 395 8.96 21.74 12.94
C ARG A 395 7.91 22.73 12.42
N PRO A 396 8.15 24.06 12.45
CA PRO A 396 7.13 25.08 12.15
C PRO A 396 6.60 25.04 10.71
N HIS A 397 7.37 24.50 9.77
CA HIS A 397 6.96 24.36 8.36
C HIS A 397 6.33 23.02 8.03
N SER A 398 6.29 22.09 8.99
CA SER A 398 5.75 20.75 8.77
C SER A 398 4.30 20.77 8.33
N VAL A 399 3.93 19.84 7.46
CA VAL A 399 2.52 19.57 7.10
C VAL A 399 1.69 19.01 8.26
N GLY A 400 2.28 18.89 9.46
CA GLY A 400 1.63 18.35 10.64
C GLY A 400 1.73 16.81 10.74
N ARG A 401 0.91 16.23 11.61
CA ARG A 401 0.81 14.77 11.72
C ARG A 401 -0.11 14.23 10.64
N VAL A 402 0.36 13.25 9.89
CA VAL A 402 -0.47 12.53 8.91
C VAL A 402 -1.07 11.24 9.50
N ARG A 403 -0.61 10.83 10.68
CA ARG A 403 -1.11 9.66 11.41
C ARG A 403 -0.94 9.81 12.92
N ALA A 404 -1.81 9.15 13.71
CA ALA A 404 -1.72 9.11 15.18
C ALA A 404 -0.45 8.42 15.68
N PHE A 405 -0.02 7.34 15.02
CA PHE A 405 1.21 6.59 15.32
C PHE A 405 2.27 6.77 14.23
N TYR A 406 3.55 6.54 14.56
CA TYR A 406 4.62 6.61 13.58
C TYR A 406 4.67 5.35 12.71
N GLY A 407 3.84 5.30 11.70
CA GLY A 407 3.74 4.20 10.76
C GLY A 407 3.31 2.87 11.40
N ASN A 408 3.77 1.77 10.82
CA ASN A 408 3.53 0.40 11.27
C ASN A 408 4.87 -0.26 11.62
N THR A 409 5.27 -0.18 12.88
CA THR A 409 6.60 -0.62 13.36
C THR A 409 6.95 -2.06 12.96
N GLY A 410 5.99 -2.99 13.04
CA GLY A 410 6.19 -4.37 12.61
C GLY A 410 6.55 -4.51 11.12
N MET A 411 6.10 -3.57 10.27
CA MET A 411 6.51 -3.53 8.86
C MET A 411 7.94 -3.02 8.70
N PHE A 412 8.35 -2.06 9.53
CA PHE A 412 9.74 -1.55 9.50
C PHE A 412 10.75 -2.64 9.83
N ILE A 413 10.46 -3.43 10.86
CA ILE A 413 11.31 -4.54 11.29
C ILE A 413 11.46 -5.57 10.16
N ARG A 414 10.35 -5.96 9.52
CA ARG A 414 10.36 -6.93 8.41
C ARG A 414 11.13 -6.40 7.20
N ALA A 415 10.87 -5.15 6.80
CA ALA A 415 11.54 -4.53 5.67
C ALA A 415 13.05 -4.39 5.92
N LEU A 416 13.46 -3.98 7.13
CA LEU A 416 14.87 -3.89 7.49
C LEU A 416 15.52 -5.27 7.50
N ALA A 417 14.86 -6.30 8.06
CA ALA A 417 15.36 -7.67 8.02
C ALA A 417 15.58 -8.16 6.58
N TYR A 418 14.63 -7.86 5.68
CA TYR A 418 14.75 -8.18 4.24
C TYR A 418 15.94 -7.46 3.59
N ILE A 419 16.10 -6.15 3.84
CA ILE A 419 17.20 -5.36 3.28
C ILE A 419 18.55 -5.91 3.77
N LEU A 420 18.69 -6.16 5.08
CA LEU A 420 19.93 -6.65 5.66
C LEU A 420 20.28 -8.08 5.23
N ALA A 421 19.27 -8.95 5.09
CA ALA A 421 19.47 -10.32 4.65
C ALA A 421 19.94 -10.41 3.18
N ASN A 422 19.45 -9.54 2.32
CA ASN A 422 19.85 -9.49 0.91
C ASN A 422 21.17 -8.74 0.71
N GLY A 423 21.40 -7.67 1.48
CA GLY A 423 22.49 -6.74 1.20
C GLY A 423 22.39 -6.04 -0.15
N PRO A 424 23.36 -5.23 -0.55
CA PRO A 424 23.30 -4.47 -1.81
C PRO A 424 23.28 -5.37 -3.05
N ASP A 425 24.06 -6.44 -3.06
CA ASP A 425 24.13 -7.37 -4.20
C ASP A 425 22.86 -8.20 -4.33
N GLY A 426 22.31 -8.70 -3.20
CA GLY A 426 21.03 -9.42 -3.23
C GLY A 426 19.87 -8.53 -3.67
N LEU A 427 19.80 -7.27 -3.22
CA LEU A 427 18.78 -6.32 -3.66
C LEU A 427 18.88 -6.02 -5.16
N ARG A 428 20.09 -5.90 -5.70
CA ARG A 428 20.30 -5.79 -7.15
C ARG A 428 19.83 -7.03 -7.88
N GLN A 429 20.17 -8.21 -7.38
CA GLN A 429 19.77 -9.50 -7.97
C GLN A 429 18.25 -9.65 -7.99
N THR A 430 17.53 -9.27 -6.92
CA THR A 430 16.05 -9.33 -6.91
C THR A 430 15.44 -8.52 -8.06
N THR A 431 15.99 -7.34 -8.35
CA THR A 431 15.54 -6.51 -9.49
C THR A 431 15.83 -7.18 -10.83
N GLU A 432 17.04 -7.72 -11.01
CA GLU A 432 17.43 -8.39 -12.26
C GLU A 432 16.54 -9.62 -12.53
N ASP A 433 16.29 -10.43 -11.52
CA ASP A 433 15.43 -11.62 -11.62
C ASP A 433 13.97 -11.26 -11.86
N ALA A 434 13.45 -10.21 -11.22
CA ALA A 434 12.09 -9.74 -11.47
C ALA A 434 11.88 -9.32 -12.94
N VAL A 435 12.83 -8.56 -13.49
CA VAL A 435 12.81 -8.13 -14.90
C VAL A 435 12.98 -9.33 -15.84
N LEU A 436 13.88 -10.27 -15.52
CA LEU A 436 14.10 -11.48 -16.29
C LEU A 436 12.81 -12.34 -16.35
N ASN A 437 12.17 -12.57 -15.21
CA ASN A 437 10.96 -13.39 -15.10
C ASN A 437 9.79 -12.79 -15.89
N ALA A 438 9.60 -11.48 -15.82
CA ALA A 438 8.56 -10.78 -16.59
C ALA A 438 8.79 -10.90 -18.11
N ASN A 439 10.02 -10.72 -18.57
CA ASN A 439 10.36 -10.87 -19.98
C ASN A 439 10.34 -12.33 -20.43
N TYR A 440 10.61 -13.30 -19.55
CA TYR A 440 10.44 -14.72 -19.85
C TYR A 440 8.97 -15.06 -20.13
N ILE A 441 8.04 -14.63 -19.26
CA ILE A 441 6.60 -14.79 -19.49
C ILE A 441 6.19 -14.06 -20.78
N ARG A 442 6.62 -12.82 -20.97
CA ARG A 442 6.34 -12.04 -22.18
C ARG A 442 6.71 -12.82 -23.43
N LYS A 443 7.94 -13.31 -23.51
CA LYS A 443 8.45 -14.03 -24.69
C LYS A 443 7.71 -15.34 -24.95
N LYS A 444 7.21 -16.01 -23.92
CA LYS A 444 6.49 -17.28 -24.02
C LYS A 444 5.00 -17.13 -24.34
N LEU A 445 4.43 -15.93 -24.23
CA LEU A 445 3.00 -15.71 -24.43
C LEU A 445 2.68 -14.71 -25.57
N GLU A 446 3.65 -13.95 -26.09
CA GLU A 446 3.45 -12.93 -27.13
C GLU A 446 2.92 -13.49 -28.47
N ASP A 447 3.07 -14.79 -28.73
CA ASP A 447 2.50 -15.48 -29.89
C ASP A 447 1.00 -15.72 -29.76
N LEU A 448 0.45 -15.81 -28.54
CA LEU A 448 -0.95 -16.14 -28.26
C LEU A 448 -1.78 -14.94 -27.75
N TYR A 449 -1.17 -14.03 -27.06
CA TYR A 449 -1.83 -12.83 -26.54
C TYR A 449 -1.30 -11.57 -27.25
N ASP A 450 -2.16 -10.57 -27.42
CA ASP A 450 -1.74 -9.32 -28.03
C ASP A 450 -0.86 -8.52 -27.07
N LEU A 451 0.25 -7.99 -27.58
CA LEU A 451 1.18 -7.16 -26.80
C LEU A 451 1.12 -5.73 -27.32
N PRO A 452 0.36 -4.82 -26.67
CA PRO A 452 0.12 -3.46 -27.14
C PRO A 452 1.39 -2.63 -27.25
N TYR A 453 2.29 -2.77 -26.28
CA TYR A 453 3.57 -2.07 -26.24
C TYR A 453 4.72 -3.04 -26.43
N LYS A 454 5.56 -2.80 -27.43
CA LYS A 454 6.67 -3.70 -27.81
C LYS A 454 7.97 -3.39 -27.09
N THR A 455 8.03 -2.29 -26.36
CA THR A 455 9.15 -1.92 -25.50
C THR A 455 9.44 -3.07 -24.50
N PRO A 456 10.71 -3.40 -24.21
CA PRO A 456 11.04 -4.41 -23.22
C PRO A 456 10.35 -4.12 -21.89
N SER A 457 9.76 -5.16 -21.29
CA SER A 457 9.09 -5.04 -20.02
C SER A 457 10.10 -4.92 -18.88
N MET A 458 9.75 -4.16 -17.87
CA MET A 458 10.46 -4.17 -16.61
C MET A 458 9.98 -5.37 -15.75
N HIS A 459 9.53 -5.18 -14.53
CA HIS A 459 9.14 -6.25 -13.61
C HIS A 459 7.76 -6.86 -13.87
N GLU A 460 6.96 -6.26 -14.75
CA GLU A 460 5.61 -6.72 -15.12
C GLU A 460 5.38 -6.60 -16.63
N VAL A 461 4.44 -7.38 -17.14
CA VAL A 461 4.05 -7.38 -18.56
C VAL A 461 2.54 -7.20 -18.68
N VAL A 462 2.13 -6.37 -19.65
CA VAL A 462 0.72 -6.11 -19.93
C VAL A 462 0.38 -6.62 -21.33
N PHE A 463 -0.47 -7.64 -21.38
CA PHE A 463 -1.11 -8.12 -22.61
C PHE A 463 -2.53 -7.56 -22.74
N SER A 464 -3.13 -7.75 -23.91
CA SER A 464 -4.53 -7.46 -24.19
C SER A 464 -5.26 -8.73 -24.63
N ASP A 465 -6.54 -8.84 -24.28
CA ASP A 465 -7.43 -9.92 -24.73
C ASP A 465 -7.91 -9.77 -26.17
N LYS A 466 -7.36 -8.83 -26.93
CA LYS A 466 -7.82 -8.46 -28.29
C LYS A 466 -8.04 -9.68 -29.22
N ARG A 467 -7.15 -10.66 -29.15
CA ARG A 467 -7.28 -11.90 -29.95
C ARG A 467 -8.41 -12.78 -29.44
N GLN A 468 -8.55 -12.93 -28.11
CA GLN A 468 -9.54 -13.75 -27.46
C GLN A 468 -10.94 -13.11 -27.53
N ALA A 469 -11.00 -11.79 -27.50
CA ALA A 469 -12.24 -11.02 -27.65
C ALA A 469 -12.90 -11.23 -29.02
N ALA A 470 -12.14 -11.55 -30.06
CA ALA A 470 -12.67 -11.94 -31.37
C ALA A 470 -13.53 -13.22 -31.32
N GLN A 471 -13.30 -14.08 -30.30
CA GLN A 471 -14.10 -15.28 -30.01
C GLN A 471 -15.15 -15.03 -28.91
N GLY A 472 -15.35 -13.77 -28.51
CA GLY A 472 -16.27 -13.35 -27.45
C GLY A 472 -15.81 -13.69 -26.03
N VAL A 473 -14.51 -13.97 -25.82
CA VAL A 473 -13.90 -14.24 -24.51
C VAL A 473 -13.14 -13.01 -24.03
N LYS A 474 -13.49 -12.51 -22.84
CA LYS A 474 -12.89 -11.31 -22.23
C LYS A 474 -11.81 -11.66 -21.22
N THR A 475 -10.96 -10.71 -20.90
CA THR A 475 -9.92 -10.84 -19.88
C THR A 475 -10.44 -11.39 -18.55
N GLY A 476 -11.65 -10.98 -18.12
CA GLY A 476 -12.29 -11.51 -16.91
C GLY A 476 -12.66 -13.00 -17.00
N ASP A 477 -12.97 -13.51 -18.20
CA ASP A 477 -13.25 -14.94 -18.42
C ASP A 477 -11.95 -15.77 -18.33
N ILE A 478 -10.88 -15.26 -18.93
CA ILE A 478 -9.55 -15.85 -18.87
C ILE A 478 -9.08 -15.91 -17.41
N ALA A 479 -9.24 -14.83 -16.66
CA ALA A 479 -8.91 -14.76 -15.24
C ALA A 479 -9.67 -15.82 -14.41
N LYS A 480 -10.97 -15.97 -14.64
CA LYS A 480 -11.78 -16.98 -13.97
C LYS A 480 -11.40 -18.41 -14.37
N ARG A 481 -11.00 -18.63 -15.64
CA ARG A 481 -10.49 -19.91 -16.08
C ARG A 481 -9.13 -20.26 -15.49
N LEU A 482 -8.28 -19.25 -15.25
CA LEU A 482 -6.98 -19.43 -14.60
C LEU A 482 -7.13 -19.96 -13.16
N ILE A 483 -8.22 -19.61 -12.46
CA ILE A 483 -8.55 -20.17 -11.15
C ILE A 483 -8.73 -21.70 -11.23
N ASP A 484 -9.35 -22.22 -12.29
CA ASP A 484 -9.50 -23.67 -12.48
C ASP A 484 -8.15 -24.39 -12.69
N TYR A 485 -7.15 -23.66 -13.18
CA TYR A 485 -5.77 -24.15 -13.28
C TYR A 485 -4.98 -24.02 -11.96
N GLY A 486 -5.62 -23.51 -10.90
CA GLY A 486 -5.03 -23.42 -9.55
C GLY A 486 -4.17 -22.19 -9.30
N PHE A 487 -4.29 -21.15 -10.12
CA PHE A 487 -3.60 -19.88 -9.95
C PHE A 487 -4.52 -18.79 -9.46
N HIS A 488 -3.96 -17.85 -8.70
CA HIS A 488 -4.60 -16.55 -8.51
C HIS A 488 -4.58 -15.80 -9.85
N PRO A 489 -5.67 -15.09 -10.22
CA PRO A 489 -5.68 -14.30 -11.44
C PRO A 489 -4.67 -13.14 -11.42
N TYR A 490 -4.24 -12.74 -12.61
CA TYR A 490 -3.53 -11.49 -12.84
C TYR A 490 -4.45 -10.27 -12.62
N THR A 491 -3.90 -9.04 -12.66
CA THR A 491 -4.72 -7.82 -12.58
C THR A 491 -5.51 -7.62 -13.86
N VAL A 492 -6.84 -7.59 -13.73
CA VAL A 492 -7.81 -7.57 -14.83
C VAL A 492 -8.19 -6.15 -15.21
N SER A 493 -8.21 -5.85 -16.53
CA SER A 493 -8.67 -4.57 -17.10
C SER A 493 -7.93 -3.34 -16.58
N PHE A 494 -6.70 -3.48 -16.21
CA PHE A 494 -5.80 -2.41 -15.78
C PHE A 494 -4.41 -2.62 -16.38
N PRO A 495 -3.69 -1.57 -16.86
CA PRO A 495 -4.07 -0.14 -16.87
C PRO A 495 -5.18 0.19 -17.88
N LEU A 496 -5.95 1.25 -17.61
CA LEU A 496 -7.17 1.58 -18.36
C LEU A 496 -6.92 1.95 -19.84
N ILE A 497 -5.71 2.39 -20.18
CA ILE A 497 -5.33 2.72 -21.56
C ILE A 497 -5.16 1.47 -22.44
N VAL A 498 -5.09 0.28 -21.84
CA VAL A 498 -5.04 -0.99 -22.56
C VAL A 498 -6.39 -1.69 -22.45
N HIS A 499 -7.12 -1.73 -23.56
CA HIS A 499 -8.41 -2.43 -23.58
C HIS A 499 -8.21 -3.92 -23.31
N GLY A 500 -9.02 -4.48 -22.40
CA GLY A 500 -8.95 -5.90 -22.04
C GLY A 500 -7.59 -6.31 -21.47
N ALA A 501 -6.96 -5.46 -20.69
CA ALA A 501 -5.63 -5.68 -20.14
C ALA A 501 -5.54 -6.93 -19.25
N LEU A 502 -4.43 -7.65 -19.42
CA LEU A 502 -3.94 -8.72 -18.56
C LEU A 502 -2.57 -8.28 -18.03
N MET A 503 -2.52 -7.78 -16.80
CA MET A 503 -1.28 -7.31 -16.19
C MET A 503 -0.71 -8.39 -15.27
N ILE A 504 0.49 -8.86 -15.57
CA ILE A 504 1.14 -10.00 -14.93
C ILE A 504 2.48 -9.54 -14.34
N GLU A 505 2.64 -9.70 -13.04
CA GLU A 505 3.89 -9.48 -12.32
C GLU A 505 4.32 -10.80 -11.65
N PRO A 506 5.36 -11.50 -12.17
CA PRO A 506 5.78 -12.77 -11.61
C PRO A 506 6.59 -12.63 -10.32
N THR A 507 7.24 -11.50 -10.10
CA THR A 507 8.26 -11.24 -9.09
C THR A 507 9.57 -12.05 -9.29
N GLU A 508 10.59 -11.76 -8.50
CA GLU A 508 11.86 -12.50 -8.49
C GLU A 508 11.79 -13.81 -7.70
N SER A 509 10.78 -13.94 -6.83
CA SER A 509 10.70 -15.09 -5.91
C SER A 509 10.25 -16.39 -6.58
N GLU A 510 9.82 -16.33 -7.83
CA GLU A 510 9.29 -17.50 -8.53
C GLU A 510 10.38 -18.28 -9.25
N SER A 511 10.31 -19.63 -9.11
CA SER A 511 11.18 -20.52 -9.84
C SER A 511 10.77 -20.65 -11.31
N VAL A 512 11.70 -21.08 -12.15
CA VAL A 512 11.41 -21.34 -13.58
C VAL A 512 10.31 -22.40 -13.75
N GLU A 513 10.21 -23.36 -12.84
CA GLU A 513 9.16 -24.38 -12.83
C GLU A 513 7.79 -23.77 -12.60
N GLU A 514 7.65 -22.85 -11.61
CA GLU A 514 6.39 -22.16 -11.35
C GLU A 514 5.99 -21.25 -12.51
N LEU A 515 6.97 -20.52 -13.09
CA LEU A 515 6.73 -19.71 -14.28
C LEU A 515 6.24 -20.57 -15.46
N ASN A 516 6.85 -21.73 -15.70
CA ASN A 516 6.43 -22.64 -16.78
C ASN A 516 5.02 -23.18 -16.53
N LEU A 517 4.66 -23.54 -15.31
CA LEU A 517 3.32 -24.00 -14.98
C LEU A 517 2.26 -22.92 -15.25
N PHE A 518 2.56 -21.66 -14.91
CA PHE A 518 1.70 -20.53 -15.23
C PHE A 518 1.59 -20.30 -16.75
N ILE A 519 2.71 -20.32 -17.46
CA ILE A 519 2.76 -20.17 -18.92
C ILE A 519 1.95 -21.29 -19.60
N ASP A 520 2.10 -22.54 -19.16
CA ASP A 520 1.36 -23.67 -19.73
C ASP A 520 -0.15 -23.55 -19.50
N ALA A 521 -0.56 -23.05 -18.32
CA ALA A 521 -1.96 -22.73 -18.04
C ALA A 521 -2.50 -21.66 -19.00
N MET A 522 -1.78 -20.54 -19.16
CA MET A 522 -2.18 -19.46 -20.06
C MET A 522 -2.22 -19.92 -21.53
N ARG A 523 -1.24 -20.73 -21.98
CA ARG A 523 -1.24 -21.32 -23.32
C ARG A 523 -2.39 -22.29 -23.53
N SER A 524 -2.75 -23.08 -22.52
CA SER A 524 -3.90 -23.98 -22.56
C SER A 524 -5.20 -23.21 -22.66
N ILE A 525 -5.37 -22.15 -21.89
CA ILE A 525 -6.57 -21.27 -21.95
C ILE A 525 -6.69 -20.62 -23.33
N ALA A 526 -5.60 -20.16 -23.94
CA ALA A 526 -5.62 -19.60 -25.29
C ALA A 526 -6.14 -20.62 -26.33
N ARG A 527 -5.72 -21.88 -26.23
CA ARG A 527 -6.23 -22.98 -27.10
C ARG A 527 -7.70 -23.31 -26.81
N GLU A 528 -8.11 -23.32 -25.53
CA GLU A 528 -9.50 -23.51 -25.15
C GLU A 528 -10.41 -22.42 -25.75
N VAL A 529 -9.92 -21.17 -25.82
CA VAL A 529 -10.65 -20.08 -26.48
C VAL A 529 -10.90 -20.37 -27.95
N GLU A 530 -9.94 -20.96 -28.65
CA GLU A 530 -10.07 -21.31 -30.06
C GLU A 530 -11.00 -22.53 -30.29
N GLN A 531 -10.91 -23.55 -29.42
CA GLN A 531 -11.58 -24.84 -29.61
C GLN A 531 -12.96 -24.91 -28.94
N THR A 532 -13.08 -24.35 -27.73
CA THR A 532 -14.26 -24.47 -26.85
C THR A 532 -14.48 -23.19 -26.05
N PRO A 533 -14.74 -22.04 -26.66
CA PRO A 533 -14.81 -20.75 -25.96
C PRO A 533 -15.83 -20.73 -24.80
N GLU A 534 -16.89 -21.51 -24.89
CA GLU A 534 -17.90 -21.62 -23.82
C GLU A 534 -17.33 -22.20 -22.52
N LEU A 535 -16.32 -23.06 -22.59
CA LEU A 535 -15.63 -23.57 -21.41
C LEU A 535 -14.96 -22.43 -20.63
N VAL A 536 -14.38 -21.47 -21.33
CA VAL A 536 -13.72 -20.31 -20.72
C VAL A 536 -14.76 -19.29 -20.22
N LYS A 537 -15.82 -19.03 -20.99
CA LYS A 537 -16.89 -18.09 -20.61
C LYS A 537 -17.69 -18.52 -19.38
N THR A 538 -17.80 -19.84 -19.14
CA THR A 538 -18.56 -20.37 -18.00
C THR A 538 -17.69 -20.66 -16.76
N ALA A 539 -16.36 -20.53 -16.87
CA ALA A 539 -15.44 -20.69 -15.73
C ALA A 539 -15.74 -19.69 -14.59
N PRO A 540 -15.39 -20.02 -13.31
CA PRO A 540 -14.67 -21.19 -12.86
C PRO A 540 -15.57 -22.43 -12.65
N HIS A 541 -15.00 -23.63 -12.84
CA HIS A 541 -15.73 -24.89 -12.71
C HIS A 541 -15.28 -25.71 -11.49
N SER A 542 -14.04 -25.50 -11.02
CA SER A 542 -13.44 -26.28 -9.94
C SER A 542 -13.60 -25.62 -8.56
N THR A 543 -14.11 -24.41 -8.51
CA THR A 543 -14.31 -23.67 -7.27
C THR A 543 -15.65 -24.01 -6.65
N ARG A 544 -15.75 -23.74 -5.36
CA ARG A 544 -16.94 -23.91 -4.56
C ARG A 544 -18.09 -23.01 -4.98
N VAL A 545 -17.78 -21.80 -5.41
CA VAL A 545 -18.74 -20.78 -5.88
C VAL A 545 -18.39 -20.49 -7.33
N SER A 546 -19.36 -20.57 -8.22
CA SER A 546 -19.23 -20.17 -9.61
C SER A 546 -19.23 -18.64 -9.77
N ARG A 547 -19.60 -18.13 -10.93
CA ARG A 547 -19.71 -16.68 -11.18
C ARG A 547 -20.69 -16.02 -10.24
N LEU A 548 -20.26 -14.94 -9.61
CA LEU A 548 -21.08 -14.10 -8.76
C LEU A 548 -21.76 -13.01 -9.60
N ASP A 549 -22.93 -12.54 -9.14
CA ASP A 549 -23.56 -11.33 -9.68
C ASP A 549 -22.86 -10.09 -9.10
N GLU A 550 -21.75 -9.71 -9.73
CA GLU A 550 -20.92 -8.57 -9.34
C GLU A 550 -21.71 -7.24 -9.42
N VAL A 551 -22.65 -7.14 -10.37
CA VAL A 551 -23.47 -5.94 -10.55
C VAL A 551 -24.45 -5.78 -9.40
N GLN A 552 -25.13 -6.84 -9.00
CA GLN A 552 -26.04 -6.82 -7.86
C GLN A 552 -25.27 -6.57 -6.56
N ALA A 553 -24.11 -7.22 -6.37
CA ALA A 553 -23.27 -7.02 -5.19
C ALA A 553 -22.80 -5.56 -5.04
N ALA A 554 -22.45 -4.90 -6.16
CA ALA A 554 -22.04 -3.50 -6.14
C ALA A 554 -23.22 -2.52 -5.95
N ARG A 555 -24.36 -2.77 -6.60
CA ARG A 555 -25.52 -1.84 -6.60
C ARG A 555 -26.44 -2.01 -5.40
N LYS A 556 -26.56 -3.24 -4.88
CA LYS A 556 -27.48 -3.58 -3.78
C LYS A 556 -26.78 -4.47 -2.74
N PRO A 557 -25.71 -3.98 -2.08
CA PRO A 557 -24.95 -4.77 -1.13
C PRO A 557 -25.81 -5.13 0.09
N VAL A 558 -25.75 -6.39 0.51
CA VAL A 558 -26.32 -6.83 1.79
C VAL A 558 -25.21 -6.75 2.85
N LEU A 559 -25.23 -5.68 3.64
CA LEU A 559 -24.14 -5.34 4.59
C LEU A 559 -24.33 -5.94 5.98
N ARG A 560 -25.47 -6.55 6.26
CA ARG A 560 -25.79 -7.14 7.56
C ARG A 560 -26.32 -8.54 7.38
N TRP A 561 -25.77 -9.46 8.17
CA TRP A 561 -26.40 -10.76 8.35
C TRP A 561 -27.73 -10.59 9.08
N LYS A 562 -28.73 -11.36 8.66
CA LYS A 562 -30.02 -11.51 9.35
C LYS A 562 -30.25 -12.99 9.56
N PRO A 563 -30.67 -13.40 10.76
CA PRO A 563 -30.97 -14.81 11.05
C PRO A 563 -32.09 -15.37 10.15
#